data_9445b297140f3611697767066c9616fa
#
_entry.id   9445b297140f3611697767066c9616fa
#
_cell.length_a   1.000
_cell.length_b   1.000
_cell.length_c   1.000
_cell.angle_alpha   90.00
_cell.angle_beta   90.00
_cell.angle_gamma   90.00
#
_symmetry.space_group_name_H-M   'P 1'
#
loop_
_entity.id
_entity.type
_entity.pdbx_description
1 polymer ?
#
loop_
_entity_poly.entity_id
_entity_poly.type
_entity_poly.pdbx_seq_one_letter_code
_entity_poly.pdbx_strand_id
1 'polypeptide(L)'
;FFPGVFGVLGLMMTYGFARKLYDRKTGLMAAGILGTCFEYWLLSKTVITDLTLFVFFNAVLIFFFWGYRRGQRNYYYLCYLFAGLATLDKGPIGLLLPGFVLTVFLCIRRDFKEFLYLRLPTGLVLYALVAGSWYYMMYTIHGMDFINNFLGVHNFLRATQSEHPRWDVWWYYTMIFFAGCLPWCWTLPAAIIKAVKRQRLPEIDMTTGFLLTWALVVNVFYQCMATKYTTYTLPALLPIAILMARYLYQREVLVKRTVIGAIVVYGILTFALAIPACSDEGYSGKNIAAAYKDVVKDDDLVVSYGDYKTSIVFYGQKMVYRLEHAESIPGMLPDGKSWNAKNVMPFISFEELPKDKNVYLILNNRRFDSFEKDFDTSEWKLLADYKAARVYVRKAVK
;
A
#
# COMPACT_ATOMS: atom_id res chain seq x y z
N PHE A 1 11.98 -3.11 8.59
CA PHE A 1 11.92 -2.53 9.94
C PHE A 1 10.76 -1.53 10.06
N PHE A 2 10.68 -0.49 9.22
CA PHE A 2 9.65 0.56 9.31
C PHE A 2 8.20 0.04 9.33
N PRO A 3 7.74 -0.83 8.44
CA PRO A 3 6.37 -1.34 8.49
C PRO A 3 6.04 -2.02 9.81
N GLY A 4 6.99 -2.75 10.41
CA GLY A 4 6.81 -3.38 11.72
C GLY A 4 6.61 -2.37 12.85
N VAL A 5 7.37 -1.26 12.85
CA VAL A 5 7.21 -0.17 13.83
C VAL A 5 5.81 0.45 13.72
N PHE A 6 5.38 0.82 12.50
CA PHE A 6 4.04 1.35 12.29
C PHE A 6 2.95 0.33 12.58
N GLY A 7 3.21 -0.97 12.34
CA GLY A 7 2.33 -2.03 12.79
C GLY A 7 2.12 -2.03 14.30
N VAL A 8 3.19 -1.95 15.09
CA VAL A 8 3.09 -1.85 16.56
C VAL A 8 2.37 -0.57 16.99
N LEU A 9 2.70 0.59 16.38
CA LEU A 9 2.02 1.86 16.66
C LEU A 9 0.52 1.79 16.39
N GLY A 10 0.11 1.14 15.29
CA GLY A 10 -1.30 0.91 14.97
C GLY A 10 -2.02 0.04 15.99
N LEU A 11 -1.37 -1.01 16.53
CA LEU A 11 -1.93 -1.83 17.60
C LEU A 11 -2.08 -1.02 18.90
N MET A 12 -1.06 -0.25 19.28
CA MET A 12 -1.10 0.62 20.47
C MET A 12 -2.19 1.67 20.36
N MET A 13 -2.34 2.27 19.19
CA MET A 13 -3.38 3.25 18.89
C MET A 13 -4.76 2.64 18.99
N THR A 14 -4.97 1.44 18.43
CA THR A 14 -6.24 0.71 18.49
C THR A 14 -6.58 0.34 19.93
N TYR A 15 -5.62 -0.18 20.69
CA TYR A 15 -5.78 -0.44 22.11
C TYR A 15 -6.18 0.82 22.89
N GLY A 16 -5.42 1.88 22.72
CA GLY A 16 -5.63 3.14 23.43
C GLY A 16 -6.98 3.79 23.12
N PHE A 17 -7.38 3.77 21.86
CA PHE A 17 -8.66 4.31 21.40
C PHE A 17 -9.82 3.47 21.95
N ALA A 18 -9.82 2.16 21.71
CA ALA A 18 -10.90 1.26 22.19
C ALA A 18 -11.01 1.24 23.71
N ARG A 19 -9.88 1.27 24.44
CA ARG A 19 -9.86 1.39 25.90
C ARG A 19 -10.55 2.65 26.41
N LYS A 20 -10.30 3.78 25.75
CA LYS A 20 -10.90 5.08 26.14
C LYS A 20 -12.37 5.19 25.73
N LEU A 21 -12.78 4.49 24.67
CA LEU A 21 -14.17 4.44 24.23
C LEU A 21 -15.04 3.59 25.15
N TYR A 22 -14.52 2.47 25.59
CA TYR A 22 -15.24 1.43 26.33
C TYR A 22 -14.50 1.05 27.61
N ASP A 23 -13.58 0.08 27.53
CA ASP A 23 -12.82 -0.45 28.66
C ASP A 23 -11.52 -1.14 28.23
N ARG A 24 -10.67 -1.51 29.22
CA ARG A 24 -9.40 -2.20 29.00
C ARG A 24 -9.56 -3.53 28.26
N LYS A 25 -10.60 -4.29 28.56
CA LYS A 25 -10.87 -5.59 27.95
C LYS A 25 -11.15 -5.44 26.46
N THR A 26 -12.05 -4.52 26.10
CA THR A 26 -12.34 -4.17 24.68
C THR A 26 -11.08 -3.72 23.96
N GLY A 27 -10.24 -2.90 24.60
CA GLY A 27 -8.97 -2.45 24.03
C GLY A 27 -8.03 -3.61 23.69
N LEU A 28 -7.80 -4.51 24.62
CA LEU A 28 -6.94 -5.69 24.41
C LEU A 28 -7.50 -6.62 23.33
N MET A 29 -8.81 -6.86 23.33
CA MET A 29 -9.46 -7.69 22.33
C MET A 29 -9.35 -7.04 20.92
N ALA A 30 -9.59 -5.73 20.79
CA ALA A 30 -9.51 -5.03 19.52
C ALA A 30 -8.08 -5.04 18.94
N ALA A 31 -7.08 -4.79 19.78
CA ALA A 31 -5.68 -4.86 19.34
C ALA A 31 -5.28 -6.31 18.96
N GLY A 32 -5.71 -7.32 19.71
CA GLY A 32 -5.47 -8.72 19.40
C GLY A 32 -6.14 -9.14 18.08
N ILE A 33 -7.39 -8.72 17.86
CA ILE A 33 -8.13 -8.97 16.61
C ILE A 33 -7.40 -8.31 15.43
N LEU A 34 -7.08 -7.01 15.54
CA LEU A 34 -6.37 -6.29 14.46
C LEU A 34 -5.04 -6.94 14.15
N GLY A 35 -4.21 -7.21 15.15
CA GLY A 35 -2.87 -7.79 14.94
C GLY A 35 -2.86 -9.19 14.35
N THR A 36 -4.00 -9.89 14.46
CA THR A 36 -4.21 -11.23 13.91
C THR A 36 -5.14 -11.23 12.68
N CYS A 37 -5.58 -10.08 12.17
CA CYS A 37 -6.13 -9.98 10.82
C CYS A 37 -5.01 -10.29 9.81
N PHE A 38 -5.27 -11.19 8.87
CA PHE A 38 -4.27 -11.66 7.90
C PHE A 38 -3.65 -10.51 7.10
N GLU A 39 -4.47 -9.56 6.62
CA GLU A 39 -4.00 -8.39 5.88
C GLU A 39 -3.05 -7.54 6.73
N TYR A 40 -3.43 -7.23 7.97
CA TYR A 40 -2.60 -6.41 8.86
C TYR A 40 -1.26 -7.08 9.18
N TRP A 41 -1.30 -8.38 9.50
CA TRP A 41 -0.11 -9.18 9.75
C TRP A 41 0.82 -9.24 8.52
N LEU A 42 0.27 -9.47 7.32
CA LEU A 42 1.02 -9.54 6.08
C LEU A 42 1.71 -8.19 5.79
N LEU A 43 0.95 -7.10 5.85
CA LEU A 43 1.45 -5.77 5.53
C LEU A 43 2.48 -5.25 6.54
N SER A 44 2.43 -5.71 7.80
CA SER A 44 3.44 -5.37 8.81
C SER A 44 4.85 -5.87 8.47
N LYS A 45 4.99 -6.77 7.50
CA LYS A 45 6.27 -7.34 7.03
C LYS A 45 6.61 -6.95 5.60
N THR A 46 5.67 -6.33 4.89
CA THR A 46 5.85 -5.90 3.50
C THR A 46 6.38 -4.47 3.48
N VAL A 47 7.43 -4.21 2.69
CA VAL A 47 8.05 -2.88 2.58
C VAL A 47 7.20 -1.99 1.66
N ILE A 48 6.07 -1.52 2.20
CA ILE A 48 5.14 -0.56 1.57
C ILE A 48 4.70 0.47 2.61
N THR A 49 4.18 1.60 2.16
CA THR A 49 3.81 2.73 3.01
C THR A 49 2.44 2.60 3.67
N ASP A 50 1.69 1.56 3.37
CA ASP A 50 0.28 1.44 3.78
C ASP A 50 0.07 1.44 5.29
N LEU A 51 0.99 0.89 6.10
CA LEU A 51 0.90 0.95 7.55
C LEU A 51 1.23 2.34 8.12
N THR A 52 2.08 3.10 7.45
CA THR A 52 2.33 4.50 7.78
C THR A 52 1.06 5.31 7.57
N LEU A 53 0.43 5.14 6.39
CA LEU A 53 -0.88 5.72 6.10
C LEU A 53 -1.93 5.29 7.13
N PHE A 54 -1.98 3.99 7.48
CA PHE A 54 -2.91 3.48 8.48
C PHE A 54 -2.82 4.25 9.79
N VAL A 55 -1.63 4.48 10.31
CA VAL A 55 -1.43 5.21 11.57
C VAL A 55 -1.87 6.67 11.43
N PHE A 56 -1.41 7.37 10.41
CA PHE A 56 -1.70 8.80 10.27
C PHE A 56 -3.18 9.05 9.92
N PHE A 57 -3.74 8.30 9.01
CA PHE A 57 -5.15 8.38 8.64
C PHE A 57 -6.07 8.14 9.84
N ASN A 58 -5.82 7.06 10.58
CA ASN A 58 -6.63 6.71 11.75
C ASN A 58 -6.46 7.72 12.89
N ALA A 59 -5.26 8.32 13.03
CA ALA A 59 -5.05 9.39 13.99
C ALA A 59 -5.94 10.62 13.71
N VAL A 60 -6.13 11.01 12.43
CA VAL A 60 -7.06 12.09 12.07
C VAL A 60 -8.45 11.83 12.65
N LEU A 61 -8.98 10.63 12.41
CA LEU A 61 -10.35 10.27 12.83
C LEU A 61 -10.48 10.10 14.35
N ILE A 62 -9.46 9.58 15.01
CA ILE A 62 -9.40 9.45 16.47
C ILE A 62 -9.39 10.83 17.15
N PHE A 63 -8.52 11.73 16.69
CA PHE A 63 -8.42 13.08 17.28
C PHE A 63 -9.68 13.90 17.00
N PHE A 64 -10.27 13.76 15.80
CA PHE A 64 -11.57 14.36 15.54
C PHE A 64 -12.62 13.86 16.53
N PHE A 65 -12.77 12.54 16.71
CA PHE A 65 -13.79 11.99 17.58
C PHE A 65 -13.59 12.41 19.04
N TRP A 66 -12.37 12.53 19.51
CA TRP A 66 -12.10 13.04 20.85
C TRP A 66 -12.41 14.53 20.99
N GLY A 67 -12.07 15.34 20.00
CA GLY A 67 -12.42 16.76 19.97
C GLY A 67 -13.94 16.95 19.99
N TYR A 68 -14.64 16.23 19.13
CA TYR A 68 -16.08 16.25 19.01
C TYR A 68 -16.79 15.79 20.30
N ARG A 69 -16.43 14.61 20.82
CA ARG A 69 -17.06 14.03 22.00
C ARG A 69 -16.85 14.85 23.29
N ARG A 70 -15.70 15.51 23.40
CA ARG A 70 -15.30 16.28 24.59
C ARG A 70 -15.55 17.77 24.47
N GLY A 71 -15.91 18.26 23.31
CA GLY A 71 -15.98 19.69 23.01
C GLY A 71 -14.61 20.39 23.01
N GLN A 72 -13.50 19.62 22.97
CA GLN A 72 -12.13 20.13 23.03
C GLN A 72 -11.57 20.37 21.64
N ARG A 73 -11.91 21.46 21.03
CA ARG A 73 -11.63 21.78 19.62
C ARG A 73 -10.15 21.90 19.25
N ASN A 74 -9.25 22.00 20.22
CA ASN A 74 -7.81 21.99 19.98
C ASN A 74 -7.29 20.65 19.40
N TYR A 75 -8.02 19.55 19.62
CA TYR A 75 -7.71 18.28 18.98
C TYR A 75 -7.81 18.35 17.45
N TYR A 76 -8.56 19.29 16.88
CA TYR A 76 -8.68 19.45 15.43
C TYR A 76 -7.36 19.90 14.78
N TYR A 77 -6.48 20.60 15.49
CA TYR A 77 -5.13 20.88 14.98
C TYR A 77 -4.30 19.60 14.76
N LEU A 78 -4.47 18.59 15.64
CA LEU A 78 -3.83 17.28 15.46
C LEU A 78 -4.41 16.56 14.24
N CYS A 79 -5.70 16.75 13.91
CA CYS A 79 -6.26 16.22 12.67
C CYS A 79 -5.53 16.77 11.44
N TYR A 80 -5.28 18.07 11.37
CA TYR A 80 -4.56 18.69 10.25
C TYR A 80 -3.09 18.28 10.19
N LEU A 81 -2.43 18.17 11.34
CA LEU A 81 -1.06 17.66 11.42
C LEU A 81 -0.97 16.24 10.82
N PHE A 82 -1.81 15.32 11.31
CA PHE A 82 -1.79 13.95 10.84
C PHE A 82 -2.32 13.78 9.42
N ALA A 83 -3.26 14.60 8.97
CA ALA A 83 -3.67 14.68 7.57
C ALA A 83 -2.52 15.14 6.66
N GLY A 84 -1.70 16.11 7.11
CA GLY A 84 -0.49 16.53 6.42
C GLY A 84 0.53 15.41 6.29
N LEU A 85 0.80 14.68 7.38
CA LEU A 85 1.69 13.51 7.38
C LEU A 85 1.16 12.38 6.49
N ALA A 86 -0.15 12.10 6.54
CA ALA A 86 -0.78 11.11 5.67
C ALA A 86 -0.70 11.51 4.18
N THR A 87 -0.78 12.81 3.89
CA THR A 87 -0.64 13.35 2.53
C THR A 87 0.79 13.25 2.03
N LEU A 88 1.79 13.47 2.88
CA LEU A 88 3.19 13.23 2.53
C LEU A 88 3.47 11.76 2.21
N ASP A 89 2.77 10.84 2.87
CA ASP A 89 2.95 9.40 2.67
C ASP A 89 2.29 8.89 1.38
N LYS A 90 1.04 9.30 1.09
CA LYS A 90 0.26 8.71 -0.01
C LYS A 90 -0.53 9.69 -0.87
N GLY A 91 -0.28 10.98 -0.73
CA GLY A 91 -0.93 12.00 -1.53
C GLY A 91 -2.23 12.57 -0.93
N PRO A 92 -3.00 13.33 -1.72
CA PRO A 92 -4.17 14.07 -1.25
C PRO A 92 -5.23 13.23 -0.53
N ILE A 93 -5.24 11.92 -0.75
CA ILE A 93 -6.15 10.97 -0.09
C ILE A 93 -6.01 11.02 1.44
N GLY A 94 -4.82 11.40 1.96
CA GLY A 94 -4.56 11.55 3.39
C GLY A 94 -5.38 12.63 4.07
N LEU A 95 -5.87 13.63 3.32
CA LEU A 95 -6.79 14.65 3.80
C LEU A 95 -8.23 14.39 3.34
N LEU A 96 -8.39 14.06 2.05
CA LEU A 96 -9.72 14.00 1.41
C LEU A 96 -10.60 12.90 1.98
N LEU A 97 -10.06 11.70 2.16
CA LEU A 97 -10.87 10.56 2.61
C LEU A 97 -11.23 10.64 4.10
N PRO A 98 -10.32 10.97 5.05
CA PRO A 98 -10.74 11.25 6.42
C PRO A 98 -11.74 12.39 6.48
N GLY A 99 -11.52 13.49 5.74
CA GLY A 99 -12.46 14.61 5.63
C GLY A 99 -13.84 14.17 5.14
N PHE A 100 -13.89 13.26 4.18
CA PHE A 100 -15.16 12.70 3.69
C PHE A 100 -15.84 11.83 4.75
N VAL A 101 -15.11 10.99 5.49
CA VAL A 101 -15.68 10.23 6.64
C VAL A 101 -16.30 11.17 7.66
N LEU A 102 -15.60 12.26 8.03
CA LEU A 102 -16.08 13.25 9.00
C LEU A 102 -17.35 13.94 8.49
N THR A 103 -17.33 14.36 7.23
CA THR A 103 -18.48 15.02 6.59
C THR A 103 -19.71 14.12 6.61
N VAL A 104 -19.58 12.85 6.18
CA VAL A 104 -20.69 11.89 6.19
C VAL A 104 -21.21 11.67 7.62
N PHE A 105 -20.30 11.51 8.59
CA PHE A 105 -20.69 11.35 10.00
C PHE A 105 -21.48 12.56 10.52
N LEU A 106 -21.01 13.78 10.31
CA LEU A 106 -21.68 15.01 10.75
C LEU A 106 -23.03 15.21 10.04
N CYS A 107 -23.13 14.87 8.75
CA CYS A 107 -24.39 14.87 8.00
C CYS A 107 -25.40 13.87 8.58
N ILE A 108 -24.99 12.64 8.89
CA ILE A 108 -25.86 11.62 9.53
C ILE A 108 -26.33 12.11 10.90
N ARG A 109 -25.44 12.76 11.66
CA ARG A 109 -25.77 13.35 12.97
C ARG A 109 -26.59 14.65 12.87
N ARG A 110 -26.69 15.24 11.67
CA ARG A 110 -27.29 16.57 11.43
C ARG A 110 -26.65 17.70 12.26
N ASP A 111 -25.38 17.53 12.60
CA ASP A 111 -24.61 18.50 13.39
C ASP A 111 -23.75 19.40 12.49
N PHE A 112 -24.44 20.21 11.68
CA PHE A 112 -23.81 21.15 10.74
C PHE A 112 -23.04 22.27 11.43
N LYS A 113 -23.37 22.57 12.69
CA LYS A 113 -22.68 23.62 13.46
C LYS A 113 -21.22 23.24 13.73
N GLU A 114 -20.91 21.94 13.85
CA GLU A 114 -19.56 21.49 14.12
C GLU A 114 -18.58 21.85 12.99
N PHE A 115 -19.06 21.97 11.73
CA PHE A 115 -18.22 22.45 10.62
C PHE A 115 -17.61 23.83 10.87
N LEU A 116 -18.32 24.71 11.57
CA LEU A 116 -17.82 26.05 11.94
C LEU A 116 -16.69 25.97 12.99
N TYR A 117 -16.66 24.88 13.75
CA TYR A 117 -15.69 24.67 14.82
C TYR A 117 -14.47 23.85 14.43
N LEU A 118 -14.43 23.31 13.20
CA LEU A 118 -13.33 22.52 12.69
C LEU A 118 -12.00 23.28 12.55
N ARG A 119 -11.96 24.58 12.87
CA ARG A 119 -10.75 25.41 12.76
C ARG A 119 -10.17 25.43 11.33
N LEU A 120 -11.04 25.37 10.29
CA LEU A 120 -10.64 25.23 8.89
C LEU A 120 -9.54 26.21 8.46
N PRO A 121 -9.64 27.53 8.68
CA PRO A 121 -8.62 28.46 8.18
C PRO A 121 -7.24 28.20 8.77
N THR A 122 -7.15 28.10 10.11
CA THR A 122 -5.87 27.89 10.81
C THR A 122 -5.35 26.46 10.69
N GLY A 123 -6.26 25.49 10.63
CA GLY A 123 -5.91 24.09 10.42
C GLY A 123 -5.36 23.82 9.01
N LEU A 124 -5.96 24.44 7.98
CA LEU A 124 -5.45 24.34 6.61
C LEU A 124 -4.08 25.00 6.45
N VAL A 125 -3.79 26.08 7.18
CA VAL A 125 -2.43 26.65 7.23
C VAL A 125 -1.44 25.64 7.81
N LEU A 126 -1.80 25.00 8.94
CA LEU A 126 -0.94 23.95 9.52
C LEU A 126 -0.73 22.78 8.55
N TYR A 127 -1.79 22.31 7.91
CA TYR A 127 -1.71 21.27 6.88
C TYR A 127 -0.79 21.69 5.72
N ALA A 128 -0.95 22.92 5.22
CA ALA A 128 -0.13 23.44 4.13
C ALA A 128 1.35 23.58 4.53
N LEU A 129 1.65 23.94 5.77
CA LEU A 129 3.03 23.96 6.27
C LEU A 129 3.63 22.56 6.33
N VAL A 130 2.87 21.53 6.71
CA VAL A 130 3.36 20.16 6.82
C VAL A 130 3.49 19.49 5.45
N ALA A 131 2.44 19.46 4.67
CA ALA A 131 2.43 18.78 3.38
C ALA A 131 2.87 19.69 2.23
N GLY A 132 2.38 20.93 2.18
CA GLY A 132 2.58 21.84 1.07
C GLY A 132 4.03 22.25 0.85
N SER A 133 4.85 22.31 1.91
CA SER A 133 6.28 22.62 1.80
C SER A 133 7.02 21.65 0.89
N TRP A 134 6.77 20.33 1.05
CA TRP A 134 7.37 19.30 0.21
C TRP A 134 6.82 19.36 -1.23
N TYR A 135 5.52 19.51 -1.41
CA TYR A 135 4.90 19.62 -2.74
C TYR A 135 5.39 20.85 -3.49
N TYR A 136 5.56 21.97 -2.79
CA TYR A 136 6.13 23.18 -3.37
C TYR A 136 7.59 22.96 -3.81
N MET A 137 8.42 22.35 -2.99
CA MET A 137 9.80 22.03 -3.33
C MET A 137 9.89 21.09 -4.55
N MET A 138 9.05 20.06 -4.60
CA MET A 138 9.00 19.15 -5.76
C MET A 138 8.56 19.88 -7.03
N TYR A 139 7.60 20.79 -6.93
CA TYR A 139 7.18 21.63 -8.07
C TYR A 139 8.31 22.56 -8.53
N THR A 140 9.08 23.16 -7.66
CA THR A 140 10.20 24.03 -8.04
C THR A 140 11.33 23.27 -8.73
N ILE A 141 11.53 22.00 -8.42
CA ILE A 141 12.58 21.15 -9.01
C ILE A 141 12.12 20.54 -10.34
N HIS A 142 10.89 20.03 -10.41
CA HIS A 142 10.39 19.21 -11.51
C HIS A 142 9.28 19.87 -12.34
N GLY A 143 8.81 21.07 -11.93
CA GLY A 143 7.79 21.83 -12.66
C GLY A 143 6.46 21.09 -12.81
N MET A 144 5.81 21.30 -13.96
CA MET A 144 4.51 20.70 -14.27
C MET A 144 4.56 19.18 -14.45
N ASP A 145 5.73 18.61 -14.74
CA ASP A 145 5.86 17.15 -14.90
C ASP A 145 5.57 16.42 -13.60
N PHE A 146 6.01 16.99 -12.46
CA PHE A 146 5.62 16.47 -11.15
C PHE A 146 4.10 16.50 -10.94
N ILE A 147 3.46 17.62 -11.26
CA ILE A 147 2.02 17.79 -11.09
C ILE A 147 1.25 16.79 -11.97
N ASN A 148 1.61 16.71 -13.26
CA ASN A 148 0.96 15.82 -14.23
C ASN A 148 1.10 14.34 -13.81
N ASN A 149 2.29 13.92 -13.44
CA ASN A 149 2.53 12.54 -13.04
C ASN A 149 1.89 12.23 -11.69
N PHE A 150 2.11 13.07 -10.67
CA PHE A 150 1.66 12.77 -9.32
C PHE A 150 0.15 12.97 -9.15
N LEU A 151 -0.39 14.14 -9.47
CA LEU A 151 -1.83 14.41 -9.36
C LEU A 151 -2.61 13.81 -10.52
N GLY A 152 -2.09 13.91 -11.75
CA GLY A 152 -2.76 13.38 -12.95
C GLY A 152 -2.79 11.87 -12.96
N VAL A 153 -1.64 11.20 -13.08
CA VAL A 153 -1.60 9.75 -13.27
C VAL A 153 -1.83 8.99 -11.96
N HIS A 154 -1.07 9.30 -10.91
CA HIS A 154 -1.13 8.52 -9.68
C HIS A 154 -2.37 8.77 -8.82
N ASN A 155 -3.12 9.85 -9.04
CA ASN A 155 -4.35 10.13 -8.31
C ASN A 155 -5.57 10.11 -9.23
N PHE A 156 -5.65 11.02 -10.21
CA PHE A 156 -6.86 11.16 -11.03
C PHE A 156 -7.07 9.97 -11.98
N LEU A 157 -6.03 9.55 -12.72
CA LEU A 157 -6.15 8.41 -13.63
C LEU A 157 -6.52 7.12 -12.87
N ARG A 158 -5.90 6.89 -11.71
CA ARG A 158 -6.24 5.74 -10.85
C ARG A 158 -7.68 5.75 -10.35
N ALA A 159 -8.25 6.91 -10.15
CA ALA A 159 -9.64 7.03 -9.72
C ALA A 159 -10.63 6.71 -10.85
N THR A 160 -10.28 7.05 -12.10
CA THR A 160 -11.18 7.06 -13.25
C THR A 160 -10.96 5.91 -14.23
N GLN A 161 -9.75 5.36 -14.29
CA GLN A 161 -9.39 4.25 -15.20
C GLN A 161 -8.73 3.12 -14.43
N SER A 162 -9.14 1.90 -14.69
CA SER A 162 -8.58 0.74 -14.01
C SER A 162 -7.18 0.41 -14.53
N GLU A 163 -6.21 0.37 -13.63
CA GLU A 163 -4.87 -0.16 -13.91
C GLU A 163 -4.89 -1.68 -14.11
N HIS A 164 -5.86 -2.34 -13.47
CA HIS A 164 -6.05 -3.78 -13.50
C HIS A 164 -7.50 -4.14 -13.83
N PRO A 165 -7.96 -3.99 -15.09
CA PRO A 165 -9.36 -4.16 -15.49
C PRO A 165 -9.96 -5.50 -15.05
N ARG A 166 -9.16 -6.56 -15.02
CA ARG A 166 -9.59 -7.90 -14.56
C ARG A 166 -10.10 -7.90 -13.11
N TRP A 167 -9.62 -6.99 -12.28
CA TRP A 167 -9.97 -6.88 -10.86
C TRP A 167 -10.95 -5.75 -10.57
N ASP A 168 -11.39 -5.01 -11.59
CA ASP A 168 -12.41 -3.97 -11.42
C ASP A 168 -13.81 -4.57 -11.38
N VAL A 169 -14.10 -5.28 -10.27
CA VAL A 169 -15.36 -5.98 -10.03
C VAL A 169 -16.03 -5.43 -8.77
N TRP A 170 -17.38 -5.43 -8.77
CA TRP A 170 -18.18 -4.84 -7.67
C TRP A 170 -18.04 -5.56 -6.32
N TRP A 171 -17.59 -6.79 -6.31
CA TRP A 171 -17.40 -7.60 -5.10
C TRP A 171 -15.93 -7.64 -4.61
N TYR A 172 -15.02 -6.90 -5.21
CA TYR A 172 -13.58 -6.96 -4.92
C TYR A 172 -13.27 -6.76 -3.43
N TYR A 173 -13.72 -5.65 -2.84
CA TYR A 173 -13.43 -5.39 -1.42
C TYR A 173 -14.24 -6.26 -0.46
N THR A 174 -15.34 -6.87 -0.90
CA THR A 174 -16.00 -7.92 -0.13
C THR A 174 -15.08 -9.14 0.01
N MET A 175 -14.45 -9.58 -1.07
CA MET A 175 -13.47 -10.66 -1.05
C MET A 175 -12.25 -10.30 -0.18
N ILE A 176 -11.70 -9.08 -0.36
CA ILE A 176 -10.58 -8.61 0.44
C ILE A 176 -10.92 -8.57 1.93
N PHE A 177 -12.12 -8.12 2.31
CA PHE A 177 -12.59 -8.15 3.69
C PHE A 177 -12.57 -9.58 4.26
N PHE A 178 -13.15 -10.55 3.55
CA PHE A 178 -13.18 -11.93 4.04
C PHE A 178 -11.79 -12.55 4.14
N ALA A 179 -10.92 -12.33 3.16
CA ALA A 179 -9.54 -12.82 3.19
C ALA A 179 -8.68 -12.07 4.21
N GLY A 180 -8.74 -10.75 4.21
CA GLY A 180 -7.92 -9.88 5.05
C GLY A 180 -8.26 -9.94 6.54
N CYS A 181 -9.55 -10.13 6.88
CA CYS A 181 -10.00 -10.27 8.26
C CYS A 181 -9.91 -11.71 8.80
N LEU A 182 -9.34 -12.68 8.08
CA LEU A 182 -9.11 -14.00 8.65
C LEU A 182 -8.26 -13.88 9.93
N PRO A 183 -8.58 -14.66 10.98
CA PRO A 183 -9.66 -15.64 11.13
C PRO A 183 -11.00 -15.04 11.59
N TRP A 184 -11.17 -13.73 11.63
CA TRP A 184 -12.31 -13.02 12.25
C TRP A 184 -13.48 -12.75 11.30
N CYS A 185 -13.35 -13.00 10.00
CA CYS A 185 -14.30 -12.63 8.95
C CYS A 185 -15.74 -13.16 9.20
N TRP A 186 -15.89 -14.28 9.90
CA TRP A 186 -17.19 -14.87 10.26
C TRP A 186 -18.02 -14.01 11.24
N THR A 187 -17.39 -13.07 11.92
CA THR A 187 -18.08 -12.22 12.92
C THR A 187 -19.12 -11.32 12.29
N LEU A 188 -18.88 -10.81 11.09
CA LEU A 188 -19.82 -9.95 10.38
C LEU A 188 -21.10 -10.69 9.98
N PRO A 189 -21.06 -11.83 9.25
CA PRO A 189 -22.29 -12.57 8.96
C PRO A 189 -23.00 -13.06 10.23
N ALA A 190 -22.26 -13.46 11.27
CA ALA A 190 -22.87 -13.86 12.53
C ALA A 190 -23.58 -12.69 13.24
N ALA A 191 -23.02 -11.46 13.15
CA ALA A 191 -23.67 -10.27 13.71
C ALA A 191 -24.95 -9.91 12.93
N ILE A 192 -24.92 -9.99 11.60
CA ILE A 192 -26.08 -9.74 10.73
C ILE A 192 -27.19 -10.77 11.01
N ILE A 193 -26.86 -12.07 11.05
CA ILE A 193 -27.84 -13.12 11.36
C ILE A 193 -28.49 -12.89 12.72
N LYS A 194 -27.69 -12.49 13.73
CA LYS A 194 -28.20 -12.20 15.08
C LYS A 194 -29.14 -10.98 15.08
N ALA A 195 -28.81 -9.94 14.33
CA ALA A 195 -29.65 -8.74 14.21
C ALA A 195 -30.99 -9.07 13.52
N VAL A 196 -30.97 -9.83 12.42
CA VAL A 196 -32.18 -10.26 11.69
C VAL A 196 -33.06 -11.15 12.57
N LYS A 197 -32.49 -12.15 13.26
CA LYS A 197 -33.26 -13.05 14.14
C LYS A 197 -33.93 -12.36 15.33
N ARG A 198 -33.34 -11.24 15.80
CA ARG A 198 -33.92 -10.46 16.92
C ARG A 198 -35.05 -9.54 16.50
N GLN A 199 -35.29 -9.36 15.21
CA GLN A 199 -36.26 -8.44 14.61
C GLN A 199 -36.16 -6.99 15.15
N ARG A 200 -35.06 -6.64 15.80
CA ARG A 200 -34.72 -5.31 16.28
C ARG A 200 -33.29 -4.99 15.95
N LEU A 201 -33.10 -3.94 15.16
CA LEU A 201 -31.77 -3.34 15.03
C LEU A 201 -31.34 -2.81 16.40
N PRO A 202 -30.12 -3.08 16.85
CA PRO A 202 -29.63 -2.47 18.09
C PRO A 202 -29.64 -0.95 17.93
N GLU A 203 -30.00 -0.25 19.01
CA GLU A 203 -29.86 1.20 19.06
C GLU A 203 -28.38 1.56 18.80
N ILE A 204 -28.15 2.37 17.76
CA ILE A 204 -26.80 2.76 17.33
C ILE A 204 -26.43 4.01 18.12
N ASP A 205 -25.64 3.86 19.17
CA ASP A 205 -25.07 4.96 19.91
C ASP A 205 -24.08 5.76 19.04
N MET A 206 -23.75 6.97 19.45
CA MET A 206 -22.85 7.87 18.70
C MET A 206 -21.51 7.22 18.37
N THR A 207 -20.93 6.48 19.29
CA THR A 207 -19.64 5.82 19.14
C THR A 207 -19.71 4.73 18.07
N THR A 208 -20.70 3.86 18.16
CA THR A 208 -20.94 2.78 17.18
C THR A 208 -21.27 3.38 15.82
N GLY A 209 -22.09 4.45 15.77
CA GLY A 209 -22.39 5.17 14.53
C GLY A 209 -21.14 5.73 13.86
N PHE A 210 -20.21 6.31 14.63
CA PHE A 210 -18.95 6.82 14.10
C PHE A 210 -18.06 5.69 13.53
N LEU A 211 -17.88 4.59 14.28
CA LEU A 211 -17.08 3.45 13.83
C LEU A 211 -17.67 2.80 12.57
N LEU A 212 -18.99 2.67 12.48
CA LEU A 212 -19.67 2.14 11.30
C LEU A 212 -19.51 3.10 10.10
N THR A 213 -19.73 4.40 10.28
CA THR A 213 -19.52 5.39 9.22
C THR A 213 -18.10 5.33 8.68
N TRP A 214 -17.12 5.30 9.57
CA TRP A 214 -15.72 5.18 9.20
C TRP A 214 -15.45 3.91 8.36
N ALA A 215 -15.83 2.74 8.87
CA ALA A 215 -15.62 1.48 8.16
C ALA A 215 -16.33 1.46 6.78
N LEU A 216 -17.59 1.88 6.74
CA LEU A 216 -18.40 1.85 5.52
C LEU A 216 -17.92 2.86 4.48
N VAL A 217 -17.66 4.12 4.87
CA VAL A 217 -17.24 5.16 3.93
C VAL A 217 -15.92 4.79 3.27
N VAL A 218 -14.93 4.28 4.01
CA VAL A 218 -13.64 3.87 3.44
C VAL A 218 -13.83 2.73 2.43
N ASN A 219 -14.62 1.70 2.78
CA ASN A 219 -14.85 0.57 1.88
C ASN A 219 -15.63 0.97 0.63
N VAL A 220 -16.72 1.75 0.79
CA VAL A 220 -17.56 2.20 -0.35
C VAL A 220 -16.76 3.14 -1.25
N PHE A 221 -16.01 4.08 -0.68
CA PHE A 221 -15.18 5.00 -1.46
C PHE A 221 -14.24 4.24 -2.39
N TYR A 222 -13.45 3.30 -1.86
CA TYR A 222 -12.51 2.54 -2.69
C TYR A 222 -13.21 1.56 -3.62
N GLN A 223 -14.39 1.05 -3.27
CA GLN A 223 -15.18 0.21 -4.18
C GLN A 223 -15.64 0.99 -5.43
N CYS A 224 -15.90 2.30 -5.30
CA CYS A 224 -16.26 3.18 -6.41
C CYS A 224 -15.05 3.61 -7.26
N MET A 225 -13.81 3.41 -6.81
CA MET A 225 -12.61 3.71 -7.59
C MET A 225 -12.40 2.67 -8.68
N ALA A 226 -11.94 3.11 -9.88
CA ALA A 226 -11.67 2.22 -10.99
C ALA A 226 -10.47 1.30 -10.71
N THR A 227 -9.36 1.84 -10.20
CA THR A 227 -8.21 1.03 -9.80
C THR A 227 -8.36 0.52 -8.38
N LYS A 228 -8.28 -0.79 -8.21
CA LYS A 228 -8.42 -1.48 -6.92
C LYS A 228 -7.11 -2.15 -6.51
N TYR A 229 -6.67 -1.86 -5.28
CA TYR A 229 -5.53 -2.53 -4.63
C TYR A 229 -5.98 -3.14 -3.32
N THR A 230 -5.43 -4.28 -2.97
CA THR A 230 -5.79 -5.02 -1.75
C THR A 230 -5.63 -4.21 -0.47
N THR A 231 -4.69 -3.26 -0.46
CA THR A 231 -4.30 -2.49 0.72
C THR A 231 -5.14 -1.23 0.97
N TYR A 232 -5.99 -0.83 0.03
CA TYR A 232 -6.69 0.45 0.11
C TYR A 232 -7.69 0.53 1.27
N THR A 233 -8.32 -0.59 1.61
CA THR A 233 -9.29 -0.65 2.72
C THR A 233 -8.65 -0.85 4.09
N LEU A 234 -7.33 -0.97 4.18
CA LEU A 234 -6.60 -1.16 5.43
C LEU A 234 -7.00 -0.16 6.54
N PRO A 235 -7.20 1.15 6.29
CA PRO A 235 -7.63 2.09 7.34
C PRO A 235 -8.97 1.77 7.99
N ALA A 236 -9.83 0.98 7.32
CA ALA A 236 -11.10 0.53 7.90
C ALA A 236 -10.94 -0.60 8.91
N LEU A 237 -9.81 -1.30 8.95
CA LEU A 237 -9.61 -2.43 9.88
C LEU A 237 -9.63 -2.01 11.34
N LEU A 238 -9.20 -0.77 11.68
CA LEU A 238 -9.23 -0.29 13.08
C LEU A 238 -10.67 -0.23 13.63
N PRO A 239 -11.62 0.50 13.01
CA PRO A 239 -12.99 0.53 13.51
C PRO A 239 -13.65 -0.84 13.43
N ILE A 240 -13.36 -1.66 12.42
CA ILE A 240 -13.87 -3.03 12.27
C ILE A 240 -13.38 -3.90 13.44
N ALA A 241 -12.11 -3.87 13.81
CA ALA A 241 -11.58 -4.64 14.94
C ALA A 241 -12.22 -4.24 16.27
N ILE A 242 -12.51 -2.95 16.47
CA ILE A 242 -13.23 -2.48 17.67
C ILE A 242 -14.67 -2.99 17.69
N LEU A 243 -15.38 -2.93 16.55
CA LEU A 243 -16.74 -3.46 16.43
C LEU A 243 -16.79 -4.97 16.66
N MET A 244 -15.83 -5.72 16.10
CA MET A 244 -15.68 -7.16 16.35
C MET A 244 -15.40 -7.46 17.83
N ALA A 245 -14.52 -6.70 18.48
CA ALA A 245 -14.24 -6.85 19.92
C ALA A 245 -15.50 -6.62 20.76
N ARG A 246 -16.32 -5.61 20.42
CA ARG A 246 -17.62 -5.37 21.09
C ARG A 246 -18.60 -6.51 20.87
N TYR A 247 -18.70 -7.01 19.63
CA TYR A 247 -19.55 -8.17 19.34
C TYR A 247 -19.14 -9.42 20.11
N LEU A 248 -17.83 -9.65 20.24
CA LEU A 248 -17.25 -10.81 20.94
C LEU A 248 -17.01 -10.58 22.43
N TYR A 249 -17.45 -9.47 23.02
CA TYR A 249 -17.09 -9.07 24.39
C TYR A 249 -17.31 -10.15 25.44
N GLN A 250 -18.40 -10.89 25.32
CA GLN A 250 -18.71 -11.99 26.23
C GLN A 250 -17.96 -13.32 25.91
N ARG A 251 -17.18 -13.33 24.82
CA ARG A 251 -16.46 -14.52 24.35
C ARG A 251 -14.93 -14.34 24.43
N GLU A 252 -14.45 -13.75 25.50
CA GLU A 252 -13.03 -13.43 25.72
C GLU A 252 -12.12 -14.65 25.56
N VAL A 253 -12.50 -15.81 26.10
CA VAL A 253 -11.72 -17.05 25.99
C VAL A 253 -11.58 -17.47 24.51
N LEU A 254 -12.65 -17.33 23.71
CA LEU A 254 -12.60 -17.63 22.29
C LEU A 254 -11.62 -16.68 21.59
N VAL A 255 -11.71 -15.36 21.86
CA VAL A 255 -10.80 -14.36 21.28
C VAL A 255 -9.36 -14.68 21.64
N LYS A 256 -9.06 -14.94 22.91
CA LYS A 256 -7.70 -15.27 23.37
C LYS A 256 -7.15 -16.52 22.67
N ARG A 257 -7.94 -17.60 22.59
CA ARG A 257 -7.53 -18.85 21.90
C ARG A 257 -7.29 -18.62 20.42
N THR A 258 -8.17 -17.87 19.74
CA THR A 258 -8.02 -17.55 18.31
C THR A 258 -6.79 -16.68 18.05
N VAL A 259 -6.52 -15.68 18.91
CA VAL A 259 -5.31 -14.83 18.81
C VAL A 259 -4.05 -15.68 18.94
N ILE A 260 -3.97 -16.55 19.97
CA ILE A 260 -2.81 -17.44 20.17
C ILE A 260 -2.64 -18.38 18.97
N GLY A 261 -3.73 -19.02 18.52
CA GLY A 261 -3.70 -19.90 17.35
C GLY A 261 -3.23 -19.19 16.08
N ALA A 262 -3.74 -17.98 15.83
CA ALA A 262 -3.32 -17.17 14.68
C ALA A 262 -1.83 -16.80 14.77
N ILE A 263 -1.31 -16.41 15.93
CA ILE A 263 0.12 -16.13 16.13
C ILE A 263 0.98 -17.36 15.79
N VAL A 264 0.59 -18.54 16.26
CA VAL A 264 1.29 -19.78 15.95
C VAL A 264 1.27 -20.08 14.45
N VAL A 265 0.09 -20.03 13.83
CA VAL A 265 -0.06 -20.30 12.38
C VAL A 265 0.76 -19.29 11.57
N TYR A 266 0.68 -18.01 11.89
CA TYR A 266 1.43 -16.97 11.16
C TYR A 266 2.94 -17.06 11.41
N GLY A 267 3.35 -17.50 12.60
CA GLY A 267 4.75 -17.85 12.86
C GLY A 267 5.22 -18.97 11.94
N ILE A 268 4.49 -20.07 11.88
CA ILE A 268 4.80 -21.19 10.97
C ILE A 268 4.84 -20.72 9.52
N LEU A 269 3.83 -19.96 9.05
CA LEU A 269 3.82 -19.42 7.69
C LEU A 269 5.03 -18.52 7.41
N THR A 270 5.46 -17.73 8.38
CA THR A 270 6.64 -16.88 8.23
C THR A 270 7.91 -17.72 8.05
N PHE A 271 8.15 -18.66 8.95
CA PHE A 271 9.39 -19.46 8.94
C PHE A 271 9.40 -20.53 7.85
N ALA A 272 8.28 -21.19 7.58
CA ALA A 272 8.21 -22.29 6.64
C ALA A 272 8.02 -21.85 5.18
N LEU A 273 7.40 -20.70 4.92
CA LEU A 273 7.06 -20.25 3.57
C LEU A 273 7.70 -18.92 3.21
N ALA A 274 7.54 -17.87 4.05
CA ALA A 274 7.95 -16.52 3.66
C ALA A 274 9.49 -16.38 3.63
N ILE A 275 10.20 -16.91 4.62
CA ILE A 275 11.67 -16.84 4.64
C ILE A 275 12.30 -17.63 3.47
N PRO A 276 11.92 -18.90 3.21
CA PRO A 276 12.41 -19.61 2.03
C PRO A 276 12.06 -18.92 0.72
N ALA A 277 10.84 -18.41 0.58
CA ALA A 277 10.43 -17.68 -0.63
C ALA A 277 11.24 -16.41 -0.86
N CYS A 278 11.56 -15.65 0.21
CA CYS A 278 12.38 -14.44 0.10
C CYS A 278 13.85 -14.73 -0.20
N SER A 279 14.35 -15.91 0.15
CA SER A 279 15.70 -16.37 -0.17
C SER A 279 15.81 -17.02 -1.56
N ASP A 280 14.67 -17.33 -2.20
CA ASP A 280 14.65 -17.89 -3.56
C ASP A 280 15.20 -16.85 -4.56
N GLU A 281 16.12 -17.32 -5.40
CA GLU A 281 16.76 -16.53 -6.46
C GLU A 281 15.75 -15.88 -7.42
N GLY A 282 14.55 -16.46 -7.55
CA GLY A 282 13.48 -15.94 -8.39
C GLY A 282 12.87 -14.62 -7.90
N TYR A 283 12.92 -14.31 -6.59
CA TYR A 283 12.31 -13.11 -6.01
C TYR A 283 13.29 -11.96 -5.82
N SER A 284 14.57 -12.26 -5.48
CA SER A 284 15.58 -11.25 -5.20
C SER A 284 16.50 -11.01 -6.40
N GLY A 285 16.73 -9.74 -6.76
CA GLY A 285 17.77 -9.35 -7.71
C GLY A 285 19.19 -9.44 -7.16
N LYS A 286 19.39 -9.80 -5.89
CA LYS A 286 20.69 -9.83 -5.22
C LYS A 286 21.65 -10.83 -5.87
N ASN A 287 21.21 -12.08 -6.06
CA ASN A 287 22.04 -13.12 -6.65
C ASN A 287 22.30 -12.85 -8.14
N ILE A 288 21.28 -12.31 -8.85
CA ILE A 288 21.44 -11.91 -10.26
C ILE A 288 22.48 -10.80 -10.37
N ALA A 289 22.42 -9.78 -9.50
CA ALA A 289 23.39 -8.70 -9.47
C ALA A 289 24.81 -9.20 -9.11
N ALA A 290 24.94 -10.15 -8.20
CA ALA A 290 26.22 -10.74 -7.81
C ALA A 290 26.94 -11.41 -8.99
N ALA A 291 26.23 -11.92 -10.00
CA ALA A 291 26.83 -12.54 -11.16
C ALA A 291 27.70 -11.59 -12.01
N TYR A 292 27.45 -10.29 -11.96
CA TYR A 292 28.19 -9.32 -12.77
C TYR A 292 28.86 -8.19 -11.98
N LYS A 293 28.43 -7.94 -10.73
CA LYS A 293 28.84 -6.78 -9.93
C LYS A 293 30.36 -6.63 -9.81
N ASP A 294 31.06 -7.73 -9.57
CA ASP A 294 32.53 -7.71 -9.32
C ASP A 294 33.36 -7.70 -10.62
N VAL A 295 32.73 -7.92 -11.78
CA VAL A 295 33.38 -8.00 -13.07
C VAL A 295 33.00 -6.87 -14.03
N VAL A 296 31.90 -6.19 -13.78
CA VAL A 296 31.41 -5.06 -14.60
C VAL A 296 32.27 -3.83 -14.35
N LYS A 297 32.74 -3.18 -15.44
CA LYS A 297 33.50 -1.94 -15.39
C LYS A 297 32.57 -0.72 -15.47
N ASP A 298 33.10 0.47 -15.16
CA ASP A 298 32.30 1.70 -15.19
C ASP A 298 31.75 2.00 -16.59
N ASP A 299 32.48 1.69 -17.65
CA ASP A 299 32.08 1.91 -19.04
C ASP A 299 31.19 0.80 -19.61
N ASP A 300 31.09 -0.36 -18.95
CA ASP A 300 30.27 -1.46 -19.40
C ASP A 300 28.77 -1.17 -19.24
N LEU A 301 27.95 -1.75 -20.12
CA LEU A 301 26.50 -1.58 -20.11
C LEU A 301 25.82 -2.80 -19.48
N VAL A 302 24.82 -2.55 -18.64
CA VAL A 302 23.96 -3.60 -18.09
C VAL A 302 22.53 -3.39 -18.63
N VAL A 303 21.98 -4.42 -19.24
CA VAL A 303 20.62 -4.38 -19.82
C VAL A 303 19.76 -5.51 -19.29
N SER A 304 18.45 -5.30 -19.23
CA SER A 304 17.46 -6.30 -18.81
C SER A 304 16.40 -6.45 -19.89
N TYR A 305 16.13 -7.68 -20.32
CA TYR A 305 15.10 -8.01 -21.30
C TYR A 305 13.99 -8.86 -20.69
N GLY A 306 12.76 -8.39 -20.85
CA GLY A 306 11.52 -9.05 -20.45
C GLY A 306 10.99 -8.69 -19.07
N ASP A 307 11.83 -8.35 -18.09
CA ASP A 307 11.42 -7.91 -16.76
C ASP A 307 12.44 -6.92 -16.19
N TYR A 308 11.98 -5.83 -15.63
CA TYR A 308 12.84 -4.82 -15.02
C TYR A 308 12.67 -4.82 -13.50
N LYS A 309 13.71 -5.24 -12.79
CA LYS A 309 13.72 -5.31 -11.33
C LYS A 309 14.61 -4.23 -10.73
N THR A 310 14.02 -3.27 -10.04
CA THR A 310 14.75 -2.21 -9.32
C THR A 310 15.74 -2.77 -8.28
N SER A 311 15.46 -3.95 -7.72
CA SER A 311 16.37 -4.64 -6.80
C SER A 311 17.71 -5.00 -7.45
N ILE A 312 17.74 -5.27 -8.76
CA ILE A 312 19.00 -5.55 -9.49
C ILE A 312 19.86 -4.28 -9.57
N VAL A 313 19.24 -3.13 -9.84
CA VAL A 313 19.92 -1.82 -9.81
C VAL A 313 20.49 -1.52 -8.42
N PHE A 314 19.70 -1.76 -7.39
CA PHE A 314 20.12 -1.50 -6.01
C PHE A 314 21.31 -2.37 -5.58
N TYR A 315 21.27 -3.67 -5.81
CA TYR A 315 22.34 -4.56 -5.40
C TYR A 315 23.56 -4.52 -6.33
N GLY A 316 23.34 -4.30 -7.62
CA GLY A 316 24.40 -4.17 -8.63
C GLY A 316 25.13 -2.84 -8.60
N GLN A 317 24.54 -1.80 -7.95
CA GLN A 317 25.09 -0.43 -7.88
C GLN A 317 25.42 0.14 -9.27
N LYS A 318 24.67 -0.30 -10.29
CA LYS A 318 24.85 0.05 -11.69
C LYS A 318 23.50 0.35 -12.32
N MET A 319 23.43 1.36 -13.19
CA MET A 319 22.24 1.63 -13.97
C MET A 319 21.97 0.42 -14.89
N VAL A 320 20.74 -0.05 -14.92
CA VAL A 320 20.25 -1.10 -15.79
C VAL A 320 19.31 -0.49 -16.81
N TYR A 321 19.55 -0.71 -18.09
CA TYR A 321 18.68 -0.26 -19.17
C TYR A 321 17.67 -1.35 -19.51
N ARG A 322 16.44 -0.95 -19.79
CA ARG A 322 15.45 -1.89 -20.30
C ARG A 322 15.65 -2.05 -21.81
N LEU A 323 15.97 -3.28 -22.21
CA LEU A 323 16.20 -3.64 -23.61
C LEU A 323 14.86 -3.98 -24.25
N GLU A 324 14.54 -3.31 -25.36
CA GLU A 324 13.29 -3.50 -26.12
C GLU A 324 13.56 -3.28 -27.61
N HIS A 325 12.60 -3.68 -28.47
CA HIS A 325 12.66 -3.37 -29.90
C HIS A 325 12.47 -1.87 -30.14
N ALA A 326 13.25 -1.28 -31.05
CA ALA A 326 13.22 0.16 -31.34
C ALA A 326 11.80 0.68 -31.62
N GLU A 327 10.99 -0.10 -32.34
CA GLU A 327 9.60 0.24 -32.67
C GLU A 327 8.67 0.31 -31.44
N SER A 328 8.99 -0.43 -30.38
CA SER A 328 8.17 -0.51 -29.17
C SER A 328 8.48 0.61 -28.17
N ILE A 329 9.69 1.13 -28.15
CA ILE A 329 10.17 2.12 -27.18
C ILE A 329 9.30 3.39 -27.17
N PRO A 330 8.96 4.04 -28.31
CA PRO A 330 8.16 5.25 -28.30
C PRO A 330 6.80 5.09 -27.59
N GLY A 331 6.16 3.91 -27.74
CA GLY A 331 4.90 3.58 -27.09
C GLY A 331 5.02 3.28 -25.60
N MET A 332 6.24 3.15 -25.06
CA MET A 332 6.50 2.83 -23.64
C MET A 332 7.03 4.02 -22.84
N LEU A 333 7.48 5.09 -23.51
CA LEU A 333 8.05 6.26 -22.83
C LEU A 333 7.01 6.95 -21.92
N PRO A 334 7.45 7.55 -20.81
CA PRO A 334 6.57 8.32 -19.93
C PRO A 334 5.94 9.50 -20.70
N ASP A 335 4.61 9.57 -20.71
CA ASP A 335 3.85 10.62 -21.40
C ASP A 335 3.12 11.57 -20.42
N GLY A 336 3.21 11.31 -19.10
CA GLY A 336 2.55 12.09 -18.05
C GLY A 336 1.02 12.02 -18.06
N LYS A 337 0.40 11.19 -18.92
CA LYS A 337 -1.05 11.13 -19.12
C LYS A 337 -1.61 9.70 -19.08
N SER A 338 -0.80 8.70 -19.34
CA SER A 338 -1.17 7.29 -19.34
C SER A 338 -0.39 6.48 -18.30
N TRP A 339 -0.65 5.17 -18.25
CA TRP A 339 0.08 4.25 -17.40
C TRP A 339 1.59 4.14 -17.73
N ASN A 340 2.00 4.60 -18.91
CA ASN A 340 3.41 4.69 -19.31
C ASN A 340 4.23 5.64 -18.42
N ALA A 341 3.59 6.57 -17.74
CA ALA A 341 4.24 7.44 -16.75
C ALA A 341 5.03 6.68 -15.66
N LYS A 342 4.78 5.39 -15.49
CA LYS A 342 5.51 4.50 -14.55
C LYS A 342 6.82 3.97 -15.11
N ASN A 343 7.03 4.06 -16.42
CA ASN A 343 8.21 3.56 -17.11
C ASN A 343 9.37 4.55 -16.98
N VAL A 344 9.82 4.80 -15.76
CA VAL A 344 10.89 5.77 -15.45
C VAL A 344 12.30 5.19 -15.60
N MET A 345 12.43 3.90 -15.98
CA MET A 345 13.71 3.29 -16.28
C MET A 345 14.25 3.76 -17.64
N PRO A 346 15.57 3.82 -17.84
CA PRO A 346 16.13 4.09 -19.15
C PRO A 346 15.89 2.92 -20.11
N PHE A 347 15.55 3.25 -21.36
CA PHE A 347 15.37 2.27 -22.43
C PHE A 347 16.59 2.30 -23.37
N ILE A 348 16.84 1.18 -24.01
CA ILE A 348 17.81 1.03 -25.10
C ILE A 348 17.27 0.02 -26.09
N SER A 349 17.49 0.26 -27.38
CA SER A 349 17.12 -0.71 -28.41
C SER A 349 18.25 -1.71 -28.67
N PHE A 350 17.92 -2.81 -29.33
CA PHE A 350 18.91 -3.82 -29.70
C PHE A 350 19.95 -3.28 -30.68
N GLU A 351 19.54 -2.38 -31.57
CA GLU A 351 20.37 -1.74 -32.58
C GLU A 351 21.38 -0.75 -31.97
N GLU A 352 21.01 -0.17 -30.83
CA GLU A 352 21.83 0.80 -30.09
C GLU A 352 22.86 0.14 -29.16
N LEU A 353 22.84 -1.19 -29.04
CA LEU A 353 23.79 -1.88 -28.15
C LEU A 353 25.23 -1.64 -28.61
N PRO A 354 26.12 -1.05 -27.78
CA PRO A 354 27.48 -0.71 -28.12
C PRO A 354 28.30 -1.98 -28.46
N LYS A 355 29.08 -1.95 -29.54
CA LYS A 355 29.99 -3.05 -29.92
C LYS A 355 31.39 -2.89 -29.30
N ASP A 356 31.73 -1.69 -28.90
CA ASP A 356 33.04 -1.29 -28.35
C ASP A 356 33.14 -1.50 -26.82
N LYS A 357 32.06 -1.91 -26.18
CA LYS A 357 31.97 -2.13 -24.71
C LYS A 357 31.39 -3.52 -24.41
N ASN A 358 31.67 -4.01 -23.20
CA ASN A 358 31.00 -5.22 -22.76
C ASN A 358 29.54 -4.90 -22.41
N VAL A 359 28.66 -5.79 -22.81
CA VAL A 359 27.23 -5.71 -22.48
C VAL A 359 26.83 -6.90 -21.65
N TYR A 360 26.31 -6.67 -20.45
CA TYR A 360 25.76 -7.68 -19.56
C TYR A 360 24.25 -7.72 -19.73
N LEU A 361 23.72 -8.84 -20.16
CA LEU A 361 22.30 -9.05 -20.41
C LEU A 361 21.68 -9.89 -19.28
N ILE A 362 20.65 -9.37 -18.66
CA ILE A 362 19.79 -10.08 -17.72
C ILE A 362 18.51 -10.46 -18.47
N LEU A 363 18.41 -11.72 -18.83
CA LEU A 363 17.33 -12.27 -19.63
C LEU A 363 16.33 -12.99 -18.73
N ASN A 364 15.08 -12.54 -18.69
CA ASN A 364 14.01 -13.28 -18.01
C ASN A 364 13.73 -14.60 -18.72
N ASN A 365 13.72 -15.71 -17.98
CA ASN A 365 13.55 -17.07 -18.56
C ASN A 365 12.24 -17.24 -19.34
N ARG A 366 11.19 -16.44 -19.02
CA ARG A 366 9.93 -16.44 -19.77
C ARG A 366 10.03 -15.81 -21.16
N ARG A 367 11.11 -15.09 -21.44
CA ARG A 367 11.37 -14.43 -22.72
C ARG A 367 12.52 -15.07 -23.49
N PHE A 368 13.01 -16.19 -23.03
CA PHE A 368 14.14 -16.88 -23.65
C PHE A 368 13.85 -17.26 -25.11
N ASP A 369 12.71 -17.91 -25.36
CA ASP A 369 12.33 -18.34 -26.73
C ASP A 369 12.16 -17.14 -27.70
N SER A 370 11.69 -16.01 -27.19
CA SER A 370 11.57 -14.77 -28.01
C SER A 370 12.96 -14.21 -28.30
N PHE A 371 13.85 -14.21 -27.31
CA PHE A 371 15.21 -13.71 -27.49
C PHE A 371 16.00 -14.56 -28.49
N GLU A 372 15.93 -15.89 -28.45
CA GLU A 372 16.61 -16.78 -29.41
C GLU A 372 16.12 -16.62 -30.84
N LYS A 373 14.84 -16.25 -31.04
CA LYS A 373 14.28 -16.03 -32.38
C LYS A 373 14.72 -14.72 -32.99
N ASP A 374 14.86 -13.69 -32.15
CA ASP A 374 15.07 -12.32 -32.60
C ASP A 374 16.56 -11.93 -32.65
N PHE A 375 17.43 -12.69 -31.94
CA PHE A 375 18.84 -12.31 -31.76
C PHE A 375 19.80 -13.50 -31.90
N ASP A 376 20.96 -13.21 -32.49
CA ASP A 376 22.04 -14.15 -32.55
C ASP A 376 22.64 -14.39 -31.14
N THR A 377 22.36 -15.55 -30.57
CA THR A 377 22.84 -15.95 -29.25
C THR A 377 24.30 -16.35 -29.23
N SER A 378 24.94 -16.54 -30.38
CA SER A 378 26.35 -16.99 -30.48
C SER A 378 27.36 -15.98 -29.92
N GLU A 379 27.01 -14.69 -29.95
CA GLU A 379 27.82 -13.60 -29.38
C GLU A 379 27.76 -13.51 -27.85
N TRP A 380 26.80 -14.20 -27.22
CA TRP A 380 26.51 -14.09 -25.79
C TRP A 380 27.01 -15.29 -25.00
N LYS A 381 27.94 -15.04 -24.08
CA LYS A 381 28.45 -16.07 -23.16
C LYS A 381 27.62 -16.07 -21.88
N LEU A 382 27.06 -17.23 -21.50
CA LEU A 382 26.39 -17.43 -20.25
C LEU A 382 27.34 -17.23 -19.07
N LEU A 383 27.02 -16.37 -18.13
CA LEU A 383 27.73 -16.15 -16.86
C LEU A 383 27.08 -16.89 -15.71
N ALA A 384 25.76 -16.85 -15.62
CA ALA A 384 25.03 -17.52 -14.57
C ALA A 384 23.61 -17.88 -15.04
N ASP A 385 23.09 -19.00 -14.56
CA ASP A 385 21.72 -19.47 -14.81
C ASP A 385 20.99 -19.58 -13.48
N TYR A 386 19.93 -18.77 -13.33
CA TYR A 386 19.06 -18.76 -12.17
C TYR A 386 17.65 -19.18 -12.59
N LYS A 387 16.86 -19.64 -11.63
CA LYS A 387 15.47 -20.07 -11.86
C LYS A 387 14.61 -19.03 -12.59
N ALA A 388 14.83 -17.73 -12.33
CA ALA A 388 14.01 -16.64 -12.89
C ALA A 388 14.66 -15.92 -14.07
N ALA A 389 15.98 -15.92 -14.15
CA ALA A 389 16.71 -15.18 -15.17
C ALA A 389 18.09 -15.78 -15.42
N ARG A 390 18.58 -15.60 -16.65
CA ARG A 390 19.95 -15.91 -17.04
C ARG A 390 20.74 -14.63 -17.22
N VAL A 391 22.01 -14.68 -16.86
CA VAL A 391 22.93 -13.55 -17.04
C VAL A 391 23.95 -13.93 -18.10
N TYR A 392 24.00 -13.12 -19.15
CA TYR A 392 24.93 -13.29 -20.25
C TYR A 392 25.90 -12.11 -20.34
N VAL A 393 27.02 -12.30 -20.98
CA VAL A 393 27.93 -11.23 -21.36
C VAL A 393 28.27 -11.32 -22.84
N ARG A 394 28.17 -10.19 -23.55
CA ARG A 394 28.78 -9.97 -24.87
C ARG A 394 30.00 -9.11 -24.66
N LYS A 395 31.16 -9.61 -25.07
CA LYS A 395 32.44 -8.88 -24.99
C LYS A 395 32.56 -7.84 -26.10
N ALA A 396 33.24 -6.76 -25.78
CA ALA A 396 33.61 -5.73 -26.77
C ALA A 396 34.37 -6.40 -27.95
N VAL A 397 33.98 -6.04 -29.14
CA VAL A 397 34.74 -6.36 -30.35
C VAL A 397 35.86 -5.33 -30.44
N LYS A 398 37.13 -5.83 -30.37
CA LYS A 398 38.33 -4.99 -30.48
C LYS A 398 38.53 -4.52 -31.91
#